data_4cc2e74aa30ec2624e18de25e9246239
#
_entry.id   4cc2e74aa30ec2624e18de25e9246239
#
_cell.length_a   1.000
_cell.length_b   1.000
_cell.length_c   1.000
_cell.angle_alpha   90.00
_cell.angle_beta   90.00
_cell.angle_gamma   90.00
#
_symmetry.space_group_name_H-M   'P 1'
#
loop_
_entity.id
_entity.type
_entity.pdbx_description
1 polymer ?
#
loop_
_entity_poly.entity_id
_entity_poly.type
_entity_poly.pdbx_seq_one_letter_code
_entity_poly.pdbx_strand_id
1 'polypeptide(L)'
;MAGKGGRGGKGKASASRPVSRSGKAGLQFPVGRIARFLKHGRHAERVGAGAPVYLAAVLEYLAAEVLELAGNAAKDNRKSRIVPRHIQLAIRNDEELNRLLSNTTIAAGGVLPNIHVFLIPKKDKTGDN
;
A
#
# COMPACT_ATOMS: atom_id res chain seq x y z
N MET A 1 -59.98 14.43 28.83
CA MET A 1 -59.08 13.29 28.55
C MET A 1 -58.10 13.69 27.47
N ALA A 2 -56.89 13.85 27.85
CA ALA A 2 -55.84 14.31 26.93
C ALA A 2 -55.32 13.17 26.08
N GLY A 3 -55.48 13.23 24.76
CA GLY A 3 -54.90 12.33 23.82
C GLY A 3 -53.40 12.58 23.65
N LYS A 4 -52.62 11.60 24.02
CA LYS A 4 -51.18 11.64 23.92
C LYS A 4 -50.77 11.36 22.48
N GLY A 5 -50.44 12.43 21.74
CA GLY A 5 -49.93 12.29 20.39
C GLY A 5 -48.56 11.63 20.38
N GLY A 6 -48.46 10.46 19.76
CA GLY A 6 -47.21 9.77 19.53
C GLY A 6 -46.30 10.58 18.62
N ARG A 7 -45.17 11.00 19.13
CA ARG A 7 -44.05 11.49 18.30
C ARG A 7 -43.50 10.30 17.52
N GLY A 8 -43.88 10.21 16.27
CA GLY A 8 -43.23 9.35 15.32
C GLY A 8 -41.76 9.76 15.19
N GLY A 9 -40.90 8.95 15.75
CA GLY A 9 -39.47 9.11 15.52
C GLY A 9 -39.17 8.98 14.02
N LYS A 10 -38.85 10.10 13.38
CA LYS A 10 -38.26 10.07 12.04
C LYS A 10 -36.96 9.31 12.15
N GLY A 11 -36.97 8.04 11.80
CA GLY A 11 -35.78 7.28 11.62
C GLY A 11 -34.84 8.06 10.70
N LYS A 12 -33.74 8.51 11.23
CA LYS A 12 -32.65 9.07 10.41
C LYS A 12 -32.29 7.98 9.41
N ALA A 13 -32.70 8.16 8.17
CA ALA A 13 -32.22 7.31 7.10
C ALA A 13 -30.68 7.35 7.21
N SER A 14 -30.05 6.20 7.46
CA SER A 14 -28.62 6.09 7.45
C SER A 14 -28.17 6.54 6.07
N ALA A 15 -27.56 7.72 6.01
CA ALA A 15 -26.96 8.18 4.77
C ALA A 15 -25.99 7.08 4.33
N SER A 16 -26.26 6.47 3.18
CA SER A 16 -25.34 5.51 2.57
C SER A 16 -23.99 6.18 2.48
N ARG A 17 -22.97 5.59 3.10
CA ARG A 17 -21.61 6.10 3.00
C ARG A 17 -21.24 6.16 1.52
N PRO A 18 -20.68 7.30 1.04
CA PRO A 18 -20.24 7.38 -0.34
C PRO A 18 -19.23 6.28 -0.61
N VAL A 19 -19.43 5.56 -1.71
CA VAL A 19 -18.53 4.50 -2.13
C VAL A 19 -17.24 5.13 -2.64
N SER A 20 -16.12 4.76 -2.05
CA SER A 20 -14.80 5.20 -2.50
C SER A 20 -14.47 4.64 -3.89
N ARG A 21 -13.52 5.27 -4.58
CA ARG A 21 -12.99 4.74 -5.84
C ARG A 21 -12.43 3.33 -5.67
N SER A 22 -11.73 3.08 -4.56
CA SER A 22 -11.23 1.76 -4.20
C SER A 22 -12.35 0.75 -4.05
N GLY A 23 -13.44 1.10 -3.38
CA GLY A 23 -14.63 0.26 -3.24
C GLY A 23 -15.27 -0.08 -4.57
N LYS A 24 -15.40 0.90 -5.48
CA LYS A 24 -15.92 0.67 -6.83
C LYS A 24 -15.06 -0.28 -7.66
N ALA A 25 -13.75 -0.25 -7.49
CA ALA A 25 -12.81 -1.09 -8.19
C ALA A 25 -12.58 -2.44 -7.50
N GLY A 26 -13.14 -2.66 -6.32
CA GLY A 26 -12.89 -3.86 -5.51
C GLY A 26 -11.46 -3.95 -4.96
N LEU A 27 -10.80 -2.81 -4.78
CA LEU A 27 -9.42 -2.74 -4.32
C LEU A 27 -9.34 -2.27 -2.86
N GLN A 28 -8.31 -2.75 -2.18
CA GLN A 28 -7.94 -2.31 -0.83
C GLN A 28 -7.05 -1.06 -0.86
N PHE A 29 -6.22 -0.90 -1.89
CA PHE A 29 -5.32 0.23 -2.03
C PHE A 29 -6.08 1.53 -2.33
N PRO A 30 -5.59 2.67 -1.86
CA PRO A 30 -6.30 3.94 -1.91
C PRO A 30 -6.21 4.59 -3.29
N VAL A 31 -7.12 4.28 -4.18
CA VAL A 31 -7.17 4.79 -5.57
C VAL A 31 -7.20 6.32 -5.60
N GLY A 32 -8.01 6.95 -4.74
CA GLY A 32 -8.11 8.41 -4.70
C GLY A 32 -6.80 9.11 -4.31
N ARG A 33 -6.05 8.50 -3.40
CA ARG A 33 -4.73 9.01 -2.99
C ARG A 33 -3.70 8.85 -4.10
N ILE A 34 -3.72 7.72 -4.78
CA ILE A 34 -2.84 7.45 -5.92
C ILE A 34 -3.14 8.43 -7.05
N ALA A 35 -4.40 8.72 -7.31
CA ALA A 35 -4.80 9.74 -8.28
C ALA A 35 -4.21 11.11 -7.97
N ARG A 36 -4.20 11.50 -6.69
CA ARG A 36 -3.58 12.76 -6.25
C ARG A 36 -2.08 12.78 -6.46
N PHE A 37 -1.38 11.70 -6.14
CA PHE A 37 0.05 11.57 -6.39
C PHE A 37 0.38 11.68 -7.87
N LEU A 38 -0.38 11.04 -8.73
CA LEU A 38 -0.17 11.10 -10.17
C LEU A 38 -0.37 12.50 -10.72
N LYS A 39 -1.38 13.23 -10.24
CA LYS A 39 -1.65 14.62 -10.66
C LYS A 39 -0.56 15.60 -10.20
N HIS A 40 -0.07 15.44 -8.97
CA HIS A 40 0.91 16.35 -8.39
C HIS A 40 2.35 16.03 -8.77
N GLY A 41 2.63 14.81 -9.19
CA GLY A 41 3.97 14.35 -9.49
C GLY A 41 4.57 14.84 -10.81
N ARG A 42 3.83 15.55 -11.63
CA ARG A 42 4.26 16.09 -12.94
C ARG A 42 4.92 15.06 -13.86
N HIS A 43 4.47 13.82 -13.77
CA HIS A 43 4.98 12.75 -14.62
C HIS A 43 4.45 12.85 -16.05
N ALA A 44 3.28 13.46 -16.22
CA ALA A 44 2.64 13.73 -17.49
C ALA A 44 1.72 14.93 -17.36
N GLU A 45 1.34 15.53 -18.49
CA GLU A 45 0.40 16.66 -18.50
C GLU A 45 -1.00 16.25 -18.04
N ARG A 46 -1.41 15.04 -18.39
CA ARG A 46 -2.73 14.50 -18.08
C ARG A 46 -2.61 13.07 -17.52
N VAL A 47 -3.55 12.74 -16.67
CA VAL A 47 -3.69 11.39 -16.12
C VAL A 47 -5.09 10.89 -16.44
N GLY A 48 -5.18 9.82 -17.21
CA GLY A 48 -6.45 9.21 -17.56
C GLY A 48 -7.17 8.67 -16.33
N ALA A 49 -8.50 8.63 -16.37
CA ALA A 49 -9.34 8.24 -15.24
C ALA A 49 -9.07 6.80 -14.75
N GLY A 50 -8.70 5.89 -15.66
CA GLY A 50 -8.38 4.50 -15.32
C GLY A 50 -6.98 4.27 -14.78
N ALA A 51 -6.05 5.23 -14.96
CA ALA A 51 -4.66 5.06 -14.57
C ALA A 51 -4.46 4.86 -13.06
N PRO A 52 -5.12 5.61 -12.17
CA PRO A 52 -5.02 5.38 -10.73
C PRO A 52 -5.55 4.02 -10.29
N VAL A 53 -6.62 3.56 -10.92
CA VAL A 53 -7.22 2.23 -10.62
C VAL A 53 -6.25 1.13 -11.03
N TYR A 54 -5.72 1.21 -12.22
CA TYR A 54 -4.75 0.23 -12.71
C TYR A 54 -3.48 0.18 -11.85
N LEU A 55 -2.94 1.35 -11.54
CA LEU A 55 -1.75 1.44 -10.68
C LEU A 55 -2.01 0.91 -9.28
N ALA A 56 -3.16 1.24 -8.68
CA ALA A 56 -3.56 0.69 -7.39
C ALA A 56 -3.67 -0.83 -7.42
N ALA A 57 -4.23 -1.39 -8.48
CA ALA A 57 -4.33 -2.84 -8.65
C ALA A 57 -2.95 -3.51 -8.75
N VAL A 58 -2.03 -2.92 -9.48
CA VAL A 58 -0.65 -3.41 -9.60
C VAL A 58 0.06 -3.37 -8.25
N LEU A 59 -0.05 -2.27 -7.52
CA LEU A 59 0.56 -2.13 -6.20
C LEU A 59 -0.03 -3.11 -5.19
N GLU A 60 -1.33 -3.32 -5.21
CA GLU A 60 -1.99 -4.30 -4.34
C GLU A 60 -1.51 -5.72 -4.65
N TYR A 61 -1.42 -6.08 -5.92
CA TYR A 61 -0.89 -7.37 -6.34
C TYR A 61 0.55 -7.58 -5.87
N LEU A 62 1.42 -6.60 -6.08
CA LEU A 62 2.82 -6.68 -5.65
C LEU A 62 2.95 -6.77 -4.13
N ALA A 63 2.16 -6.00 -3.40
CA ALA A 63 2.15 -6.07 -1.93
C ALA A 63 1.70 -7.44 -1.44
N ALA A 64 0.66 -8.02 -2.03
CA ALA A 64 0.16 -9.35 -1.68
C ALA A 64 1.23 -10.42 -1.95
N GLU A 65 1.92 -10.36 -3.07
CA GLU A 65 2.99 -11.29 -3.42
C GLU A 65 4.16 -11.19 -2.44
N VAL A 66 4.61 -9.98 -2.12
CA VAL A 66 5.68 -9.78 -1.13
C VAL A 66 5.27 -10.30 0.23
N LEU A 67 4.03 -10.06 0.67
CA LEU A 67 3.52 -10.52 1.96
C LEU A 67 3.43 -12.05 2.03
N GLU A 68 3.02 -12.71 0.95
CA GLU A 68 2.99 -14.17 0.89
C GLU A 68 4.39 -14.74 1.06
N LEU A 69 5.35 -14.25 0.32
CA LEU A 69 6.74 -14.70 0.40
C LEU A 69 7.38 -14.38 1.76
N ALA A 70 7.10 -13.21 2.30
CA ALA A 70 7.56 -12.82 3.64
C ALA A 70 6.94 -13.69 4.73
N GLY A 71 5.67 -14.04 4.59
CA GLY A 71 4.99 -14.98 5.49
C GLY A 71 5.63 -16.35 5.46
N ASN A 72 6.00 -16.85 4.29
CA ASN A 72 6.73 -18.11 4.15
C ASN A 72 8.12 -18.03 4.80
N ALA A 73 8.84 -16.94 4.62
CA ALA A 73 10.14 -16.72 5.26
C ALA A 73 10.02 -16.69 6.80
N ALA A 74 8.98 -16.07 7.32
CA ALA A 74 8.71 -16.07 8.75
C ALA A 74 8.44 -17.48 9.29
N LYS A 75 7.63 -18.27 8.58
CA LYS A 75 7.35 -19.66 8.94
C LYS A 75 8.60 -20.52 8.91
N ASP A 76 9.44 -20.38 7.91
CA ASP A 76 10.71 -21.08 7.81
C ASP A 76 11.64 -20.77 8.98
N ASN A 77 11.58 -19.56 9.48
CA ASN A 77 12.31 -19.11 10.68
C ASN A 77 11.54 -19.41 11.99
N ARG A 78 10.44 -20.15 11.94
CA ARG A 78 9.58 -20.47 13.08
C ARG A 78 9.09 -19.25 13.83
N LYS A 79 8.73 -18.20 13.11
CA LYS A 79 8.19 -16.96 13.63
C LYS A 79 6.73 -16.81 13.22
N SER A 80 5.93 -16.26 14.11
CA SER A 80 4.51 -15.96 13.85
C SER A 80 4.29 -14.52 13.38
N ARG A 81 5.33 -13.71 13.42
CA ARG A 81 5.29 -12.29 13.06
C ARG A 81 6.19 -12.03 11.88
N ILE A 82 5.66 -11.29 10.89
CA ILE A 82 6.47 -10.78 9.79
C ILE A 82 7.23 -9.54 10.29
N VAL A 83 8.53 -9.58 10.18
CA VAL A 83 9.41 -8.46 10.50
C VAL A 83 10.14 -8.01 9.23
N PRO A 84 10.74 -6.81 9.21
CA PRO A 84 11.42 -6.29 8.00
C PRO A 84 12.42 -7.26 7.38
N ARG A 85 13.13 -8.02 8.19
CA ARG A 85 14.07 -9.05 7.70
C ARG A 85 13.39 -10.11 6.83
N HIS A 86 12.16 -10.50 7.16
CA HIS A 86 11.41 -11.48 6.37
C HIS A 86 11.05 -10.92 5.00
N ILE A 87 10.70 -9.64 4.94
CA ILE A 87 10.44 -8.93 3.70
C ILE A 87 11.71 -8.85 2.86
N GLN A 88 12.84 -8.53 3.47
CA GLN A 88 14.13 -8.49 2.81
C GLN A 88 14.51 -9.86 2.22
N LEU A 89 14.37 -10.93 3.00
CA LEU A 89 14.64 -12.29 2.52
C LEU A 89 13.72 -12.68 1.37
N ALA A 90 12.45 -12.35 1.47
CA ALA A 90 11.47 -12.61 0.41
C ALA A 90 11.87 -11.93 -0.91
N ILE A 91 12.27 -10.68 -0.86
CA ILE A 91 12.68 -9.93 -2.04
C ILE A 91 13.98 -10.47 -2.62
N ARG A 92 14.96 -10.78 -1.78
CA ARG A 92 16.25 -11.30 -2.23
C ARG A 92 16.16 -12.68 -2.86
N ASN A 93 15.26 -13.51 -2.38
CA ASN A 93 15.10 -14.88 -2.87
C ASN A 93 14.20 -14.98 -4.09
N ASP A 94 13.47 -13.95 -4.43
CA ASP A 94 12.68 -13.85 -5.65
C ASP A 94 13.50 -13.14 -6.72
N GLU A 95 13.71 -13.80 -7.84
CA GLU A 95 14.56 -13.27 -8.91
C GLU A 95 14.00 -11.96 -9.50
N GLU A 96 12.71 -11.91 -9.75
CA GLU A 96 12.06 -10.74 -10.35
C GLU A 96 12.00 -9.56 -9.39
N LEU A 97 11.61 -9.80 -8.15
CA LEU A 97 11.57 -8.77 -7.11
C LEU A 97 12.98 -8.26 -6.78
N ASN A 98 13.94 -9.15 -6.70
CA ASN A 98 15.33 -8.76 -6.48
C ASN A 98 15.86 -7.86 -7.59
N ARG A 99 15.54 -8.18 -8.84
CA ARG A 99 15.91 -7.35 -9.99
C ARG A 99 15.22 -5.99 -9.96
N LEU A 100 13.93 -5.96 -9.67
CA LEU A 100 13.13 -4.73 -9.58
C LEU A 100 13.65 -3.80 -8.50
N LEU A 101 14.06 -4.35 -7.36
CA LEU A 101 14.45 -3.61 -6.17
C LEU A 101 15.97 -3.61 -5.92
N SER A 102 16.77 -3.98 -6.92
CA SER A 102 18.22 -4.08 -6.81
C SER A 102 18.90 -2.77 -6.39
N ASN A 103 18.33 -1.64 -6.80
CA ASN A 103 18.84 -0.30 -6.47
C ASN A 103 18.21 0.29 -5.19
N THR A 104 17.50 -0.52 -4.46
CA THR A 104 16.78 -0.09 -3.27
C THR A 104 17.33 -0.81 -2.04
N THR A 105 17.54 -0.06 -0.97
CA THR A 105 17.97 -0.62 0.30
C THR A 105 16.79 -0.68 1.25
N ILE A 106 16.54 -1.87 1.80
CA ILE A 106 15.57 -2.06 2.86
C ILE A 106 16.34 -1.95 4.17
N ALA A 107 15.88 -1.09 5.05
CA ALA A 107 16.44 -1.02 6.39
C ALA A 107 16.22 -2.38 7.08
N ALA A 108 17.31 -3.15 7.21
CA ALA A 108 17.26 -4.42 7.90
C ALA A 108 16.94 -4.19 9.37
N GLY A 109 15.98 -4.95 9.88
CA GLY A 109 15.57 -4.83 11.27
C GLY A 109 16.74 -4.92 12.23
N GLY A 110 16.85 -3.99 13.12
CA GLY A 110 17.84 -3.94 14.17
C GLY A 110 18.62 -2.64 14.23
N VAL A 111 18.84 -1.96 13.14
CA VAL A 111 19.38 -0.62 13.16
C VAL A 111 18.49 0.27 12.33
N LEU A 112 17.63 0.98 13.02
CA LEU A 112 16.81 2.00 12.40
C LEU A 112 17.62 3.28 12.32
N PRO A 113 18.12 3.68 11.17
CA PRO A 113 18.41 5.07 10.98
C PRO A 113 17.09 5.84 11.10
N ASN A 114 17.13 7.00 11.69
CA ASN A 114 15.98 7.89 11.89
C ASN A 114 15.40 8.41 10.58
N ILE A 115 15.28 7.57 9.58
CA ILE A 115 14.83 7.95 8.27
C ILE A 115 13.77 6.96 7.88
N HIS A 116 12.82 7.43 7.12
CA HIS A 116 11.76 6.68 6.54
C HIS A 116 12.17 5.26 6.21
N VAL A 117 11.50 4.35 6.83
CA VAL A 117 11.91 3.00 7.15
C VAL A 117 11.79 2.06 5.97
N PHE A 118 11.19 2.53 4.88
CA PHE A 118 10.93 1.68 3.74
C PHE A 118 11.91 2.06 2.64
N LEU A 119 12.14 1.28 1.73
CA LEU A 119 12.89 1.40 0.49
C LEU A 119 13.60 2.76 0.32
N ILE A 120 14.84 2.83 0.78
CA ILE A 120 15.71 3.97 0.51
C ILE A 120 16.46 3.66 -0.78
N PRO A 121 16.42 4.54 -1.79
CA PRO A 121 17.20 4.36 -3.00
C PRO A 121 18.68 4.23 -2.65
N LYS A 122 19.30 3.18 -3.17
CA LYS A 122 20.74 3.00 -3.03
C LYS A 122 21.44 4.15 -3.76
N LYS A 123 22.26 4.91 -3.05
CA LYS A 123 23.15 5.86 -3.70
C LYS A 123 24.08 5.07 -4.59
N ASP A 124 24.01 5.31 -5.89
CA ASP A 124 24.99 4.79 -6.80
C ASP A 124 26.35 5.35 -6.36
N LYS A 125 27.27 4.45 -6.09
CA LYS A 125 28.68 4.80 -5.96
C LYS A 125 29.24 5.03 -7.38
N THR A 126 28.66 5.93 -8.12
CA THR A 126 29.29 6.46 -9.29
C THR A 126 30.07 7.69 -8.86
N GLY A 127 31.31 7.43 -8.62
CA GLY A 127 32.42 8.27 -8.89
C GLY A 127 32.27 9.74 -8.56
N ASP A 128 32.62 10.11 -7.36
CA ASP A 128 33.33 11.37 -7.22
C ASP A 128 34.84 11.06 -7.34
N ASN A 129 35.31 11.38 -8.46
CA ASN A 129 36.75 11.69 -8.63
C ASN A 129 37.00 13.09 -8.16
#